data_3ceb6396c0e078de8e8afad2f8c7a638
#
_entry.id   3ceb6396c0e078de8e8afad2f8c7a638
#
_cell.length_a   1.000
_cell.length_b   1.000
_cell.length_c   1.000
_cell.angle_alpha   90.00
_cell.angle_beta   90.00
_cell.angle_gamma   90.00
#
_symmetry.space_group_name_H-M   'P 1'
#
loop_
_entity.id
_entity.type
_entity.pdbx_description
1 polymer ?
#
loop_
_entity_poly.entity_id
_entity_poly.type
_entity_poly.pdbx_seq_one_letter_code
_entity_poly.pdbx_strand_id
1 'polypeptide(L)'
;MSKKKQQVSKTKAILKSILTLAICAIVVVGIIKLLPLINVEPDKPEPVEPGTADVIAEDGIYDSKEDVALYLVTYGHLPKNYYTKEEARKLGWTGGNLEQHVKNGCIGGDVYGNYEGKLPKKEGRIYYECDIDTLGYKNRGSRRIIFSNDGLIYYTHDHYESFELLYGKE
;
A
#
# COMPACT_ATOMS: atom_id res chain seq x y z
N MET A 1 -64.01 -34.12 -9.13
CA MET A 1 -63.54 -33.43 -7.91
C MET A 1 -64.00 -31.98 -7.97
N SER A 2 -64.73 -31.54 -6.94
CA SER A 2 -65.55 -30.33 -6.93
C SER A 2 -64.74 -29.03 -7.00
N LYS A 3 -65.19 -28.10 -7.85
CA LYS A 3 -64.67 -26.72 -7.98
C LYS A 3 -64.40 -26.02 -6.64
N LYS A 4 -65.13 -26.42 -5.60
CA LYS A 4 -65.01 -25.91 -4.23
C LYS A 4 -63.65 -26.30 -3.55
N LYS A 5 -63.07 -27.49 -3.80
CA LYS A 5 -61.76 -27.90 -3.28
C LYS A 5 -60.61 -27.15 -3.93
N GLN A 6 -60.73 -26.81 -5.22
CA GLN A 6 -59.71 -26.05 -5.96
C GLN A 6 -59.68 -24.59 -5.54
N GLN A 7 -60.81 -24.00 -5.18
CA GLN A 7 -60.90 -22.64 -4.69
C GLN A 7 -60.29 -22.50 -3.29
N VAL A 8 -60.53 -23.42 -2.40
CA VAL A 8 -59.93 -23.45 -1.03
C VAL A 8 -58.43 -23.64 -1.09
N SER A 9 -57.91 -24.43 -2.03
CA SER A 9 -56.47 -24.62 -2.22
C SER A 9 -55.80 -23.30 -2.70
N LYS A 10 -56.40 -22.60 -3.64
CA LYS A 10 -55.90 -21.31 -4.15
C LYS A 10 -55.90 -20.22 -3.07
N THR A 11 -56.95 -20.16 -2.24
CA THR A 11 -57.03 -19.20 -1.14
C THR A 11 -55.96 -19.46 -0.06
N LYS A 12 -55.70 -20.73 0.27
CA LYS A 12 -54.61 -21.10 1.23
C LYS A 12 -53.22 -20.74 0.67
N ALA A 13 -52.99 -20.91 -0.63
CA ALA A 13 -51.70 -20.55 -1.25
C ALA A 13 -51.48 -19.03 -1.25
N ILE A 14 -52.53 -18.24 -1.58
CA ILE A 14 -52.47 -16.77 -1.54
C ILE A 14 -52.25 -16.28 -0.09
N LEU A 15 -52.94 -16.87 0.90
CA LEU A 15 -52.76 -16.48 2.31
C LEU A 15 -51.35 -16.77 2.80
N LYS A 16 -50.75 -17.91 2.40
CA LYS A 16 -49.32 -18.21 2.72
C LYS A 16 -48.36 -17.21 2.11
N SER A 17 -48.58 -16.81 0.85
CA SER A 17 -47.75 -15.84 0.16
C SER A 17 -47.81 -14.46 0.81
N ILE A 18 -49.01 -14.00 1.20
CA ILE A 18 -49.20 -12.72 1.90
C ILE A 18 -48.50 -12.76 3.30
N LEU A 19 -48.63 -13.86 4.02
CA LEU A 19 -47.95 -14.01 5.33
C LEU A 19 -46.41 -13.98 5.22
N THR A 20 -45.86 -14.61 4.17
CA THR A 20 -44.39 -14.61 3.95
C THR A 20 -43.91 -13.20 3.59
N LEU A 21 -44.64 -12.46 2.76
CA LEU A 21 -44.32 -11.08 2.42
C LEU A 21 -44.40 -10.14 3.64
N ALA A 22 -45.36 -10.33 4.52
CA ALA A 22 -45.51 -9.55 5.74
C ALA A 22 -44.36 -9.81 6.72
N ILE A 23 -43.88 -11.04 6.86
CA ILE A 23 -42.73 -11.40 7.70
C ILE A 23 -41.43 -10.79 7.14
N CYS A 24 -41.22 -10.84 5.82
CA CYS A 24 -40.07 -10.21 5.17
C CYS A 24 -40.06 -8.68 5.38
N ALA A 25 -41.21 -8.03 5.28
CA ALA A 25 -41.32 -6.58 5.52
C ALA A 25 -40.97 -6.20 6.97
N ILE A 26 -41.41 -6.98 7.96
CA ILE A 26 -41.09 -6.76 9.38
C ILE A 26 -39.59 -6.94 9.65
N VAL A 27 -38.96 -7.94 9.06
CA VAL A 27 -37.50 -8.16 9.20
C VAL A 27 -36.70 -7.03 8.59
N VAL A 28 -37.08 -6.53 7.42
CA VAL A 28 -36.40 -5.39 6.76
C VAL A 28 -36.55 -4.10 7.60
N VAL A 29 -37.74 -3.82 8.11
CA VAL A 29 -37.97 -2.63 8.97
C VAL A 29 -37.23 -2.78 10.32
N GLY A 30 -37.16 -3.99 10.86
CA GLY A 30 -36.41 -4.28 12.10
C GLY A 30 -34.89 -4.05 11.93
N ILE A 31 -34.33 -4.47 10.80
CA ILE A 31 -32.89 -4.27 10.50
C ILE A 31 -32.58 -2.77 10.29
N ILE A 32 -33.47 -2.02 9.63
CA ILE A 32 -33.25 -0.56 9.43
C ILE A 32 -33.28 0.21 10.74
N LYS A 33 -34.07 -0.22 11.74
CA LYS A 33 -34.11 0.43 13.06
C LYS A 33 -32.96 0.06 13.98
N LEU A 34 -32.19 -1.00 13.67
CA LEU A 34 -31.05 -1.44 14.48
C LEU A 34 -29.68 -0.95 13.95
N LEU A 35 -29.66 -0.28 12.79
CA LEU A 35 -28.45 0.43 12.34
C LEU A 35 -28.34 1.73 13.11
N PRO A 36 -27.31 1.94 13.96
CA PRO A 36 -27.04 3.27 14.48
C PRO A 36 -26.81 4.21 13.31
N LEU A 37 -27.44 5.37 13.32
CA LEU A 37 -27.15 6.49 12.44
C LEU A 37 -25.65 6.80 12.61
N ILE A 38 -24.82 6.30 11.68
CA ILE A 38 -23.45 6.76 11.58
C ILE A 38 -23.54 8.17 11.01
N ASN A 39 -23.54 9.16 11.89
CA ASN A 39 -23.25 10.52 11.50
C ASN A 39 -21.80 10.55 11.05
N VAL A 40 -21.57 10.49 9.73
CA VAL A 40 -20.29 10.85 9.14
C VAL A 40 -20.20 12.37 9.21
N GLU A 41 -19.65 12.89 10.31
CA GLU A 41 -19.15 14.26 10.34
C GLU A 41 -17.91 14.32 9.41
N PRO A 42 -17.76 15.40 8.61
CA PRO A 42 -16.57 15.53 7.77
C PRO A 42 -15.35 15.75 8.65
N ASP A 43 -14.48 14.76 8.58
CA ASP A 43 -13.05 14.69 8.87
C ASP A 43 -12.45 15.84 9.72
N LYS A 44 -12.58 15.68 11.04
CA LYS A 44 -11.62 16.26 11.96
C LYS A 44 -10.52 15.22 12.15
N PRO A 45 -9.24 15.54 11.86
CA PRO A 45 -8.18 14.57 12.11
C PRO A 45 -8.18 14.23 13.60
N GLU A 46 -8.49 12.96 13.92
CA GLU A 46 -8.32 12.45 15.28
C GLU A 46 -6.85 12.56 15.67
N PRO A 47 -6.55 12.92 16.93
CA PRO A 47 -5.18 12.85 17.43
C PRO A 47 -4.70 11.41 17.31
N VAL A 48 -3.68 11.17 16.50
CA VAL A 48 -2.99 9.86 16.39
C VAL A 48 -2.46 9.57 17.78
N GLU A 49 -3.07 8.60 18.47
CA GLU A 49 -2.54 8.05 19.72
C GLU A 49 -1.11 7.57 19.47
N PRO A 50 -0.10 7.93 20.28
CA PRO A 50 1.25 7.42 20.14
C PRO A 50 1.30 6.01 20.71
N GLY A 51 1.03 4.99 19.86
CA GLY A 51 1.02 3.63 20.39
C GLY A 51 0.68 2.47 19.47
N THR A 52 0.97 2.53 18.19
CA THR A 52 1.36 1.37 17.37
C THR A 52 2.34 1.90 16.33
N ALA A 53 3.62 1.95 16.68
CA ALA A 53 4.65 1.99 15.67
C ALA A 53 4.38 0.75 14.79
N ASP A 54 4.02 0.94 13.53
CA ASP A 54 3.92 -0.15 12.58
C ASP A 54 5.26 -0.87 12.61
N VAL A 55 5.28 -2.07 13.22
CA VAL A 55 6.50 -2.86 13.35
C VAL A 55 6.75 -3.46 11.99
N ILE A 56 7.58 -2.78 11.20
CA ILE A 56 8.00 -3.31 9.91
C ILE A 56 8.91 -4.52 10.16
N ALA A 57 8.62 -5.66 9.51
CA ALA A 57 9.38 -6.88 9.72
C ALA A 57 10.71 -6.85 8.94
N GLU A 58 11.82 -7.22 9.60
CA GLU A 58 13.15 -7.20 8.97
C GLU A 58 13.27 -8.17 7.77
N ASP A 59 12.55 -9.28 7.81
CA ASP A 59 12.55 -10.28 6.74
C ASP A 59 11.47 -10.04 5.65
N GLY A 60 10.74 -8.93 5.74
CA GLY A 60 9.71 -8.54 4.80
C GLY A 60 10.22 -8.23 3.39
N ILE A 61 9.29 -8.13 2.46
CA ILE A 61 9.51 -7.71 1.07
C ILE A 61 8.78 -6.40 0.88
N TYR A 62 9.49 -5.34 0.56
CA TYR A 62 8.95 -3.98 0.49
C TYR A 62 9.44 -3.28 -0.78
N ASP A 63 8.59 -2.47 -1.39
CA ASP A 63 8.94 -1.58 -2.49
C ASP A 63 8.12 -0.28 -2.52
N SER A 64 7.16 -0.12 -1.59
CA SER A 64 6.42 1.14 -1.44
C SER A 64 7.30 2.24 -0.82
N LYS A 65 6.98 3.50 -1.11
CA LYS A 65 7.69 4.67 -0.54
C LYS A 65 7.68 4.63 0.98
N GLU A 66 6.52 4.38 1.56
CA GLU A 66 6.28 4.40 3.00
C GLU A 66 7.05 3.27 3.71
N ASP A 67 6.91 2.04 3.22
CA ASP A 67 7.54 0.88 3.85
C ASP A 67 9.06 0.92 3.74
N VAL A 68 9.60 1.26 2.56
CA VAL A 68 11.05 1.32 2.37
C VAL A 68 11.67 2.45 3.18
N ALA A 69 11.01 3.62 3.27
CA ALA A 69 11.49 4.70 4.12
C ALA A 69 11.47 4.32 5.61
N LEU A 70 10.38 3.70 6.08
CA LEU A 70 10.28 3.19 7.46
C LEU A 70 11.32 2.10 7.74
N TYR A 71 11.55 1.19 6.79
CA TYR A 71 12.56 0.14 6.90
C TYR A 71 13.97 0.72 7.06
N LEU A 72 14.32 1.71 6.22
CA LEU A 72 15.61 2.41 6.30
C LEU A 72 15.81 3.12 7.63
N VAL A 73 14.78 3.78 8.17
CA VAL A 73 14.83 4.41 9.50
C VAL A 73 15.01 3.36 10.60
N THR A 74 14.35 2.22 10.49
CA THR A 74 14.33 1.19 11.53
C THR A 74 15.63 0.38 11.56
N TYR A 75 16.12 -0.02 10.39
CA TYR A 75 17.23 -0.99 10.27
C TYR A 75 18.53 -0.39 9.69
N GLY A 76 18.50 0.79 9.10
CA GLY A 76 19.68 1.47 8.54
C GLY A 76 20.18 0.88 7.21
N HIS A 77 19.47 -0.05 6.61
CA HIS A 77 19.81 -0.67 5.33
C HIS A 77 18.55 -0.98 4.51
N LEU A 78 18.69 -1.29 3.23
CA LEU A 78 17.59 -1.69 2.37
C LEU A 78 17.04 -3.08 2.72
N PRO A 79 15.75 -3.34 2.45
CA PRO A 79 15.16 -4.68 2.53
C PRO A 79 15.92 -5.69 1.66
N LYS A 80 15.86 -6.97 2.02
CA LYS A 80 16.60 -8.07 1.37
C LYS A 80 16.24 -8.30 -0.11
N ASN A 81 15.15 -7.75 -0.58
CA ASN A 81 14.73 -7.83 -1.98
C ASN A 81 15.38 -6.78 -2.89
N TYR A 82 16.25 -5.91 -2.35
CA TYR A 82 17.00 -4.94 -3.11
C TYR A 82 18.39 -5.48 -3.48
N TYR A 83 18.77 -5.22 -4.73
CA TYR A 83 20.04 -5.62 -5.32
C TYR A 83 20.69 -4.42 -6.00
N THR A 84 21.98 -4.25 -5.82
CA THR A 84 22.75 -3.28 -6.62
C THR A 84 22.71 -3.66 -8.10
N LYS A 85 22.96 -2.70 -8.98
CA LYS A 85 23.05 -2.96 -10.42
C LYS A 85 24.12 -4.01 -10.75
N GLU A 86 25.20 -4.08 -9.96
CA GLU A 86 26.23 -5.08 -10.12
C GLU A 86 25.74 -6.48 -9.77
N GLU A 87 25.09 -6.64 -8.61
CA GLU A 87 24.50 -7.91 -8.18
C GLU A 87 23.41 -8.38 -9.15
N ALA A 88 22.53 -7.47 -9.58
CA ALA A 88 21.50 -7.77 -10.55
C ALA A 88 22.07 -8.27 -11.89
N ARG A 89 23.17 -7.69 -12.40
CA ARG A 89 23.83 -8.15 -13.62
C ARG A 89 24.39 -9.57 -13.47
N LYS A 90 24.92 -9.93 -12.30
CA LYS A 90 25.38 -11.31 -12.01
C LYS A 90 24.23 -12.33 -12.05
N LEU A 91 22.97 -11.86 -11.84
CA LEU A 91 21.75 -12.66 -11.95
C LEU A 91 21.09 -12.60 -13.34
N GLY A 92 21.77 -12.03 -14.33
CA GLY A 92 21.32 -11.97 -15.72
C GLY A 92 20.50 -10.72 -16.07
N TRP A 93 20.39 -9.75 -15.17
CA TRP A 93 19.69 -8.50 -15.47
C TRP A 93 20.49 -7.63 -16.46
N THR A 94 19.80 -7.16 -17.51
CA THR A 94 20.39 -6.31 -18.55
C THR A 94 19.70 -4.94 -18.68
N GLY A 95 18.72 -4.68 -17.82
CA GLY A 95 17.90 -3.46 -17.82
C GLY A 95 16.43 -3.75 -17.55
N GLY A 96 15.62 -2.72 -17.39
CA GLY A 96 14.21 -2.87 -17.02
C GLY A 96 14.00 -3.25 -15.56
N ASN A 97 12.81 -3.79 -15.23
CA ASN A 97 12.49 -4.23 -13.88
C ASN A 97 13.23 -5.53 -13.52
N LEU A 98 13.85 -5.58 -12.34
CA LEU A 98 14.57 -6.75 -11.86
C LEU A 98 13.65 -7.94 -11.57
N GLU A 99 12.39 -7.72 -11.23
CA GLU A 99 11.43 -8.80 -10.93
C GLU A 99 11.28 -9.81 -12.08
N GLN A 100 11.57 -9.42 -13.32
CA GLN A 100 11.59 -10.33 -14.46
C GLN A 100 12.72 -11.39 -14.39
N HIS A 101 13.74 -11.18 -13.57
CA HIS A 101 14.89 -12.05 -13.38
C HIS A 101 14.91 -12.64 -11.96
N VAL A 102 14.50 -11.87 -10.97
CA VAL A 102 14.51 -12.24 -9.55
C VAL A 102 13.14 -11.97 -8.96
N LYS A 103 12.46 -13.02 -8.49
CA LYS A 103 11.12 -12.87 -7.88
C LYS A 103 11.16 -11.83 -6.76
N ASN A 104 10.28 -10.84 -6.82
CA ASN A 104 10.19 -9.70 -5.91
C ASN A 104 11.46 -8.83 -5.87
N GLY A 105 12.37 -8.96 -6.83
CA GLY A 105 13.62 -8.22 -6.85
C GLY A 105 13.44 -6.77 -7.28
N CYS A 106 14.08 -5.85 -6.57
CA CYS A 106 14.15 -4.42 -6.86
C CYS A 106 15.60 -3.98 -7.03
N ILE A 107 15.85 -2.92 -7.80
CA ILE A 107 17.19 -2.32 -7.93
C ILE A 107 17.39 -1.27 -6.83
N GLY A 108 18.50 -1.37 -6.09
CA GLY A 108 18.86 -0.37 -5.08
C GLY A 108 20.17 -0.66 -4.37
N GLY A 109 20.70 0.37 -3.66
CA GLY A 109 21.97 0.29 -2.95
C GLY A 109 23.16 0.84 -3.73
N ASP A 110 22.98 1.27 -4.97
CA ASP A 110 24.02 1.96 -5.73
C ASP A 110 24.23 3.38 -5.20
N VAL A 111 25.47 3.89 -5.29
CA VAL A 111 25.80 5.26 -4.90
C VAL A 111 25.10 6.27 -5.82
N TYR A 112 24.40 7.22 -5.24
CA TYR A 112 23.84 8.38 -5.92
C TYR A 112 24.82 9.55 -5.86
N GLY A 113 25.29 10.01 -7.01
CA GLY A 113 26.41 10.97 -7.09
C GLY A 113 26.06 12.40 -6.67
N ASN A 114 24.79 12.80 -6.62
CA ASN A 114 24.34 14.18 -6.32
C ASN A 114 25.15 15.25 -7.07
N TYR A 115 25.49 15.01 -8.34
CA TYR A 115 26.38 15.89 -9.13
C TYR A 115 25.78 17.28 -9.36
N GLU A 116 24.46 17.36 -9.49
CA GLU A 116 23.73 18.62 -9.63
C GLU A 116 23.61 19.40 -8.32
N GLY A 117 23.97 18.79 -7.18
CA GLY A 117 23.94 19.43 -5.86
C GLY A 117 22.54 19.76 -5.36
N LYS A 118 21.52 19.04 -5.85
CA LYS A 118 20.12 19.21 -5.41
C LYS A 118 19.89 18.80 -3.96
N LEU A 119 20.70 17.86 -3.43
CA LEU A 119 20.66 17.42 -2.04
C LEU A 119 21.79 18.06 -1.22
N PRO A 120 21.60 18.27 0.10
CA PRO A 120 22.58 18.90 0.96
C PRO A 120 23.93 18.17 0.98
N LYS A 121 25.03 18.90 0.79
CA LYS A 121 26.39 18.37 0.88
C LYS A 121 26.93 18.50 2.29
N LYS A 122 27.62 17.47 2.77
CA LYS A 122 28.32 17.43 4.05
C LYS A 122 29.55 16.53 3.93
N GLU A 123 30.63 16.88 4.59
CA GLU A 123 31.82 16.03 4.62
C GLU A 123 31.50 14.62 5.14
N GLY A 124 31.92 13.59 4.41
CA GLY A 124 31.66 12.19 4.74
C GLY A 124 30.25 11.69 4.39
N ARG A 125 29.36 12.56 3.91
CA ARG A 125 28.01 12.12 3.47
C ARG A 125 28.08 11.43 2.12
N ILE A 126 27.52 10.23 2.08
CA ILE A 126 27.34 9.43 0.87
C ILE A 126 25.84 9.18 0.70
N TYR A 127 25.35 9.40 -0.50
CA TYR A 127 23.97 9.08 -0.87
C TYR A 127 23.91 7.78 -1.67
N TYR A 128 22.85 7.02 -1.43
CA TYR A 128 22.49 5.81 -2.14
C TYR A 128 21.09 5.95 -2.73
N GLU A 129 20.79 5.19 -3.78
CA GLU A 129 19.49 5.20 -4.43
C GLU A 129 18.83 3.82 -4.39
N CYS A 130 17.50 3.80 -4.40
CA CYS A 130 16.73 2.59 -4.67
C CYS A 130 15.43 2.91 -5.42
N ASP A 131 14.98 1.95 -6.21
CA ASP A 131 13.72 2.00 -6.94
C ASP A 131 12.53 1.86 -6.00
N ILE A 132 11.43 2.53 -6.33
CA ILE A 132 10.18 2.49 -5.58
C ILE A 132 9.03 2.16 -6.53
N ASP A 133 8.05 1.36 -6.02
CA ASP A 133 6.84 0.94 -6.74
C ASP A 133 7.17 0.26 -8.08
N THR A 134 8.04 -0.73 -8.06
CA THR A 134 8.45 -1.46 -9.27
C THR A 134 7.87 -2.87 -9.35
N LEU A 135 7.45 -3.47 -8.24
CA LEU A 135 6.89 -4.82 -8.23
C LEU A 135 5.56 -4.86 -9.00
N GLY A 136 5.41 -5.87 -9.85
CA GLY A 136 4.26 -6.01 -10.75
C GLY A 136 4.31 -5.18 -12.03
N TYR A 137 5.35 -4.35 -12.23
CA TYR A 137 5.51 -3.52 -13.43
C TYR A 137 6.60 -4.05 -14.36
N LYS A 138 6.51 -3.71 -15.66
CA LYS A 138 7.54 -4.09 -16.64
C LYS A 138 8.81 -3.24 -16.55
N ASN A 139 8.67 -2.00 -16.14
CA ASN A 139 9.72 -0.99 -16.12
C ASN A 139 9.96 -0.49 -14.69
N ARG A 140 11.16 0.04 -14.45
CA ARG A 140 11.56 0.62 -13.16
C ARG A 140 10.86 1.93 -12.80
N GLY A 141 10.19 2.59 -13.76
CA GLY A 141 9.58 3.91 -13.53
C GLY A 141 10.59 4.99 -13.12
N SER A 142 10.07 6.13 -12.65
CA SER A 142 10.86 7.31 -12.25
C SER A 142 10.99 7.47 -10.73
N ARG A 143 10.25 6.71 -9.93
CA ARG A 143 10.21 6.88 -8.48
C ARG A 143 11.43 6.28 -7.81
N ARG A 144 12.05 7.05 -6.90
CA ARG A 144 13.24 6.64 -6.15
C ARG A 144 13.18 7.12 -4.70
N ILE A 145 13.81 6.37 -3.83
CA ILE A 145 14.30 6.89 -2.57
C ILE A 145 15.81 7.11 -2.71
N ILE A 146 16.26 8.27 -2.21
CA ILE A 146 17.67 8.58 -2.02
C ILE A 146 17.91 8.70 -0.53
N PHE A 147 18.82 7.90 0.00
CA PHE A 147 19.12 7.90 1.42
C PHE A 147 20.61 8.08 1.69
N SER A 148 20.95 8.72 2.80
CA SER A 148 22.34 8.99 3.17
C SER A 148 22.82 8.09 4.30
N ASN A 149 24.12 7.89 4.37
CA ASN A 149 24.77 7.18 5.48
C ASN A 149 24.63 7.87 6.83
N ASP A 150 24.15 9.12 6.87
CA ASP A 150 23.93 9.91 8.10
C ASP A 150 22.44 10.20 8.39
N GLY A 151 21.52 9.46 7.74
CA GLY A 151 20.11 9.35 8.14
C GLY A 151 19.14 10.29 7.43
N LEU A 152 19.52 10.95 6.33
CA LEU A 152 18.57 11.66 5.48
C LEU A 152 17.92 10.67 4.51
N ILE A 153 16.60 10.78 4.33
CA ILE A 153 15.84 9.98 3.37
C ILE A 153 14.96 10.91 2.56
N TYR A 154 15.18 10.94 1.25
CA TYR A 154 14.43 11.73 0.29
C TYR A 154 13.68 10.83 -0.67
N TYR A 155 12.55 11.32 -1.17
CA TYR A 155 11.79 10.71 -2.25
C TYR A 155 11.78 11.62 -3.47
N THR A 156 11.85 11.02 -4.65
CA THR A 156 11.61 11.67 -5.94
C THR A 156 10.59 10.86 -6.76
N HIS A 157 9.63 11.51 -7.35
CA HIS A 157 8.64 10.90 -8.24
C HIS A 157 8.94 11.11 -9.72
N ASP A 158 9.84 12.04 -10.03
CA ASP A 158 10.11 12.62 -11.34
C ASP A 158 11.54 12.41 -11.84
N HIS A 159 12.19 11.31 -11.40
CA HIS A 159 13.53 10.91 -11.82
C HIS A 159 14.60 11.95 -11.49
N TYR A 160 14.63 12.39 -10.22
CA TYR A 160 15.61 13.28 -9.60
C TYR A 160 15.47 14.78 -9.97
N GLU A 161 14.32 15.19 -10.54
CA GLU A 161 14.08 16.62 -10.80
C GLU A 161 13.73 17.38 -9.52
N SER A 162 12.91 16.77 -8.65
CA SER A 162 12.56 17.28 -7.33
C SER A 162 12.72 16.24 -6.24
N PHE A 163 12.86 16.71 -4.99
CA PHE A 163 13.03 15.85 -3.81
C PHE A 163 12.12 16.29 -2.67
N GLU A 164 11.48 15.34 -2.02
CA GLU A 164 10.72 15.46 -0.79
C GLU A 164 11.53 14.84 0.35
N LEU A 165 11.86 15.59 1.40
CA LEU A 165 12.49 15.04 2.60
C LEU A 165 11.45 14.25 3.38
N LEU A 166 11.68 12.95 3.55
CA LEU A 166 10.81 12.07 4.32
C LEU A 166 11.29 11.95 5.78
N TYR A 167 12.60 11.78 5.98
CA TYR A 167 13.21 11.60 7.29
C TYR A 167 14.56 12.30 7.41
N GLY A 168 14.91 12.66 8.64
CA GLY A 168 16.15 13.32 9.00
C GLY A 168 16.00 14.84 9.14
N LYS A 169 17.12 15.51 9.42
CA LYS A 169 17.22 16.99 9.47
C LYS A 169 18.44 17.39 8.67
N GLU A 170 18.26 18.33 7.75
CA GLU A 170 19.34 18.93 6.96
C GLU A 170 20.32 19.75 7.81
#